data_5aeb7eb2fdef5e6b6b00c6910a04f859
#
_entry.id   5aeb7eb2fdef5e6b6b00c6910a04f859
#
_cell.length_a   1.000
_cell.length_b   1.000
_cell.length_c   1.000
_cell.angle_alpha   90.00
_cell.angle_beta   90.00
_cell.angle_gamma   90.00
#
_symmetry.space_group_name_H-M   'P 1'
#
loop_
_entity.id
_entity.type
_entity.pdbx_description
1 polymer ?
#
loop_
_entity_poly.entity_id
_entity_poly.type
_entity_poly.pdbx_seq_one_letter_code
_entity_poly.pdbx_strand_id
1 'polypeptide(L)'
;MDIKIALAGNPNCGKTTLFNALTGSAQYVGNWPGVTVERKEGRLKGRRDVVIQDLPGIYSLSPYTMEEVVARNYLIQERPDAVLNIVDGTNMERSLYLTTQLLELGLPVVVAVNMMDLVEKQGGRIDIKGLGEALGCPVVELSALKNRGIEEAVTLVLAAARGPVPQSRPTFQVDEAALEEGDDLESATAAARYDFIQGITARTVEKRGAGELSLSDRIDQVVTNRLLALPIFVGVMLLVYGIAMGGWSISVGTAATNWANDTLFGVWVPALFDTVLSTLGVGEESWAYGLIQEGIVGGVGSVLGFVPQLLVLFLLLAVLEDVGYMARVAFIMDRIFRRFGLSGKSFIPMLVATGCGVPGIMASRTIEQDRDRKMTI
;
A
#
# COMPACT_ATOMS: atom_id res chain seq x y z
N MET A 1 1.68 -26.84 -26.85
CA MET A 1 1.87 -26.38 -25.45
C MET A 1 1.42 -24.94 -25.38
N ASP A 2 0.63 -24.58 -24.39
CA ASP A 2 0.20 -23.20 -24.19
C ASP A 2 1.42 -22.37 -23.74
N ILE A 3 1.58 -21.17 -24.29
CA ILE A 3 2.63 -20.24 -23.88
C ILE A 3 2.18 -19.59 -22.57
N LYS A 4 2.99 -19.70 -21.52
CA LYS A 4 2.71 -19.11 -20.20
C LYS A 4 3.45 -17.79 -20.02
N ILE A 5 2.74 -16.70 -19.84
CA ILE A 5 3.29 -15.38 -19.57
C ILE A 5 2.93 -14.97 -18.14
N ALA A 6 3.93 -14.64 -17.33
CA ALA A 6 3.72 -14.06 -16.02
C ALA A 6 3.60 -12.53 -16.11
N LEU A 7 2.58 -11.95 -15.49
CA LEU A 7 2.43 -10.51 -15.35
C LEU A 7 2.92 -10.12 -13.96
N ALA A 8 4.03 -9.40 -13.89
CA ALA A 8 4.67 -8.95 -12.65
C ALA A 8 4.69 -7.43 -12.54
N GLY A 9 4.72 -6.90 -11.34
CA GLY A 9 4.84 -5.46 -11.12
C GLY A 9 4.49 -5.07 -9.70
N ASN A 10 4.83 -3.84 -9.34
CA ASN A 10 4.58 -3.29 -8.02
C ASN A 10 3.07 -3.09 -7.77
N PRO A 11 2.63 -3.02 -6.51
CA PRO A 11 1.29 -2.56 -6.20
C PRO A 11 1.01 -1.19 -6.84
N ASN A 12 -0.19 -1.02 -7.38
CA ASN A 12 -0.68 0.23 -8.01
C ASN A 12 0.04 0.66 -9.31
N CYS A 13 0.90 -0.16 -9.91
CA CYS A 13 1.53 0.15 -11.22
C CYS A 13 0.58 0.00 -12.42
N GLY A 14 -0.70 -0.35 -12.20
CA GLY A 14 -1.70 -0.57 -13.26
C GLY A 14 -1.75 -2.00 -13.79
N LYS A 15 -1.21 -2.99 -13.06
CA LYS A 15 -1.14 -4.40 -13.42
C LYS A 15 -2.53 -4.99 -13.71
N THR A 16 -3.50 -4.81 -12.81
CA THR A 16 -4.87 -5.29 -12.98
C THR A 16 -5.57 -4.66 -14.18
N THR A 17 -5.33 -3.38 -14.45
CA THR A 17 -5.87 -2.69 -15.63
C THR A 17 -5.35 -3.32 -16.91
N LEU A 18 -4.04 -3.57 -16.98
CA LEU A 18 -3.42 -4.24 -18.12
C LEU A 18 -3.90 -5.69 -18.27
N PHE A 19 -3.98 -6.45 -17.18
CA PHE A 19 -4.49 -7.82 -17.19
C PHE A 19 -5.91 -7.89 -17.77
N ASN A 20 -6.81 -7.00 -17.34
CA ASN A 20 -8.17 -6.91 -17.88
C ASN A 20 -8.20 -6.51 -19.36
N ALA A 21 -7.32 -5.62 -19.78
CA ALA A 21 -7.20 -5.22 -21.18
C ALA A 21 -6.74 -6.39 -22.07
N LEU A 22 -5.78 -7.19 -21.58
CA LEU A 22 -5.22 -8.34 -22.29
C LEU A 22 -6.16 -9.55 -22.35
N THR A 23 -6.87 -9.87 -21.25
CA THR A 23 -7.66 -11.11 -21.13
C THR A 23 -9.16 -10.91 -21.35
N GLY A 24 -9.68 -9.71 -21.10
CA GLY A 24 -11.13 -9.43 -21.18
C GLY A 24 -11.92 -10.15 -20.11
N SER A 25 -13.08 -10.71 -20.45
CA SER A 25 -13.98 -11.41 -19.51
C SER A 25 -13.62 -12.89 -19.26
N ALA A 26 -12.68 -13.45 -20.00
CA ALA A 26 -12.29 -14.87 -19.89
C ALA A 26 -11.18 -15.04 -18.84
N GLN A 27 -11.53 -14.86 -17.56
CA GLN A 27 -10.60 -14.95 -16.45
C GLN A 27 -11.03 -16.03 -15.46
N TYR A 28 -10.06 -16.74 -14.89
CA TYR A 28 -10.24 -17.60 -13.75
C TYR A 28 -9.71 -16.89 -12.51
N VAL A 29 -10.52 -16.82 -11.47
CA VAL A 29 -10.15 -16.21 -10.18
C VAL A 29 -10.28 -17.29 -9.11
N GLY A 30 -9.22 -17.49 -8.33
CA GLY A 30 -9.15 -18.43 -7.23
C GLY A 30 -8.09 -18.00 -6.24
N ASN A 31 -7.66 -18.90 -5.37
CA ASN A 31 -6.54 -18.65 -4.48
C ASN A 31 -5.34 -19.52 -4.87
N TRP A 32 -4.14 -19.06 -4.56
CA TRP A 32 -2.94 -19.87 -4.67
C TRP A 32 -3.03 -21.06 -3.71
N PRO A 33 -2.54 -22.25 -4.09
CA PRO A 33 -2.62 -23.43 -3.23
C PRO A 33 -2.00 -23.20 -1.86
N GLY A 34 -2.77 -23.47 -0.80
CA GLY A 34 -2.31 -23.41 0.58
C GLY A 34 -2.21 -22.02 1.21
N VAL A 35 -2.61 -20.96 0.50
CA VAL A 35 -2.57 -19.57 0.99
C VAL A 35 -3.83 -18.79 0.60
N THR A 36 -4.08 -17.66 1.29
CA THR A 36 -5.23 -16.77 1.02
C THR A 36 -4.97 -15.73 -0.06
N VAL A 37 -3.85 -15.83 -0.77
CA VAL A 37 -3.46 -14.90 -1.84
C VAL A 37 -4.26 -15.21 -3.11
N GLU A 38 -4.83 -14.18 -3.71
CA GLU A 38 -5.65 -14.31 -4.92
C GLU A 38 -4.79 -14.69 -6.14
N ARG A 39 -5.28 -15.67 -6.92
CA ARG A 39 -4.70 -16.10 -8.19
C ARG A 39 -5.64 -15.73 -9.33
N LYS A 40 -5.14 -14.98 -10.30
CA LYS A 40 -5.86 -14.64 -11.52
C LYS A 40 -5.14 -15.18 -12.75
N GLU A 41 -5.86 -15.92 -13.55
CA GLU A 41 -5.36 -16.50 -14.80
C GLU A 41 -6.33 -16.18 -15.92
N GLY A 42 -5.84 -15.84 -17.11
CA GLY A 42 -6.68 -15.55 -18.25
C GLY A 42 -6.00 -15.89 -19.58
N ARG A 43 -6.79 -16.07 -20.63
CA ARG A 43 -6.28 -16.28 -21.98
C ARG A 43 -6.18 -14.94 -22.71
N LEU A 44 -5.13 -14.78 -23.49
CA LEU A 44 -4.91 -13.58 -24.29
C LEU A 44 -6.03 -13.44 -25.34
N LYS A 45 -6.59 -12.23 -25.45
CA LYS A 45 -7.58 -11.93 -26.51
C LYS A 45 -7.03 -12.24 -27.90
N GLY A 46 -7.80 -12.98 -28.69
CA GLY A 46 -7.42 -13.37 -30.04
C GLY A 46 -6.41 -14.52 -30.13
N ARG A 47 -5.85 -14.99 -29.02
CA ARG A 47 -4.90 -16.12 -28.98
C ARG A 47 -5.19 -17.05 -27.81
N ARG A 48 -5.87 -18.16 -28.10
CA ARG A 48 -6.24 -19.15 -27.07
C ARG A 48 -5.07 -20.03 -26.59
N ASP A 49 -3.96 -20.00 -27.31
CA ASP A 49 -2.72 -20.73 -27.04
C ASP A 49 -1.80 -19.97 -26.04
N VAL A 50 -2.21 -18.78 -25.57
CA VAL A 50 -1.43 -17.96 -24.63
C VAL A 50 -2.20 -17.75 -23.33
N VAL A 51 -1.58 -18.15 -22.24
CA VAL A 51 -2.10 -18.00 -20.87
C VAL A 51 -1.32 -16.91 -20.15
N ILE A 52 -2.04 -15.97 -19.57
CA ILE A 52 -1.47 -14.89 -18.75
C ILE A 52 -1.80 -15.18 -17.31
N GLN A 53 -0.76 -15.32 -16.50
CA GLN A 53 -0.86 -15.48 -15.06
C GLN A 53 -0.58 -14.14 -14.38
N ASP A 54 -1.58 -13.56 -13.71
CA ASP A 54 -1.38 -12.36 -12.88
C ASP A 54 -0.72 -12.75 -11.56
N LEU A 55 0.47 -12.21 -11.28
CA LEU A 55 1.15 -12.40 -10.02
C LEU A 55 0.69 -11.33 -9.01
N PRO A 56 0.75 -11.60 -7.71
CA PRO A 56 0.53 -10.58 -6.69
C PRO A 56 1.39 -9.34 -6.92
N GLY A 57 0.90 -8.17 -6.50
CA GLY A 57 1.69 -6.94 -6.55
C GLY A 57 2.78 -6.97 -5.49
N ILE A 58 4.04 -6.97 -5.90
CA ILE A 58 5.20 -7.09 -5.03
C ILE A 58 6.25 -6.02 -5.33
N TYR A 59 7.04 -5.65 -4.34
CA TYR A 59 8.15 -4.71 -4.51
C TYR A 59 9.49 -5.44 -4.69
N SER A 60 9.59 -6.64 -4.19
CA SER A 60 10.79 -7.46 -4.26
C SER A 60 10.44 -8.95 -4.30
N LEU A 61 11.42 -9.79 -4.66
CA LEU A 61 11.32 -11.25 -4.58
C LEU A 61 11.87 -11.81 -3.26
N SER A 62 12.20 -10.94 -2.31
CA SER A 62 12.59 -11.35 -0.96
C SER A 62 11.39 -11.92 -0.21
N PRO A 63 11.51 -13.08 0.49
CA PRO A 63 10.35 -13.80 1.02
C PRO A 63 9.85 -13.22 2.36
N TYR A 64 9.51 -11.92 2.39
CA TYR A 64 9.01 -11.27 3.61
C TYR A 64 7.48 -11.30 3.73
N THR A 65 6.75 -11.27 2.60
CA THR A 65 5.30 -11.35 2.58
C THR A 65 4.83 -12.62 1.87
N MET A 66 3.59 -13.04 2.14
CA MET A 66 3.01 -14.23 1.47
C MET A 66 2.89 -14.01 -0.04
N GLU A 67 2.60 -12.79 -0.46
CA GLU A 67 2.54 -12.36 -1.85
C GLU A 67 3.89 -12.52 -2.55
N GLU A 68 4.98 -12.09 -1.89
CA GLU A 68 6.36 -12.23 -2.39
C GLU A 68 6.80 -13.69 -2.46
N VAL A 69 6.46 -14.49 -1.44
CA VAL A 69 6.72 -15.94 -1.44
C VAL A 69 6.01 -16.63 -2.61
N VAL A 70 4.74 -16.32 -2.83
CA VAL A 70 3.93 -16.90 -3.91
C VAL A 70 4.50 -16.53 -5.27
N ALA A 71 4.79 -15.24 -5.50
CA ALA A 71 5.32 -14.76 -6.77
C ALA A 71 6.70 -15.37 -7.06
N ARG A 72 7.59 -15.41 -6.06
CA ARG A 72 8.91 -16.02 -6.17
C ARG A 72 8.84 -17.51 -6.50
N ASN A 73 8.02 -18.26 -5.75
CA ASN A 73 7.86 -19.70 -5.97
C ASN A 73 7.33 -20.00 -7.37
N TYR A 74 6.34 -19.23 -7.85
CA TYR A 74 5.83 -19.38 -9.20
C TYR A 74 6.93 -19.15 -10.24
N LEU A 75 7.69 -18.06 -10.13
CA LEU A 75 8.75 -17.74 -11.09
C LEU A 75 9.89 -18.78 -11.12
N ILE A 76 10.24 -19.36 -9.97
CA ILE A 76 11.33 -20.34 -9.85
C ILE A 76 10.88 -21.74 -10.23
N GLN A 77 9.68 -22.17 -9.79
CA GLN A 77 9.21 -23.55 -9.93
C GLN A 77 8.47 -23.78 -11.24
N GLU A 78 7.51 -22.88 -11.58
CA GLU A 78 6.71 -23.02 -12.80
C GLU A 78 7.44 -22.51 -14.04
N ARG A 79 8.43 -21.63 -13.89
CA ARG A 79 9.25 -21.06 -14.95
C ARG A 79 8.44 -20.66 -16.19
N PRO A 80 7.69 -19.55 -16.14
CA PRO A 80 6.93 -19.08 -17.29
C PRO A 80 7.83 -18.84 -18.51
N ASP A 81 7.28 -18.96 -19.70
CA ASP A 81 8.01 -18.77 -20.96
C ASP A 81 8.52 -17.33 -21.13
N ALA A 82 7.80 -16.33 -20.55
CA ALA A 82 8.25 -14.96 -20.44
C ALA A 82 7.58 -14.23 -19.26
N VAL A 83 8.19 -13.15 -18.84
CA VAL A 83 7.65 -12.22 -17.82
C VAL A 83 7.39 -10.86 -18.45
N LEU A 84 6.15 -10.38 -18.39
CA LEU A 84 5.81 -8.99 -18.69
C LEU A 84 5.80 -8.21 -17.37
N ASN A 85 6.86 -7.43 -17.14
CA ASN A 85 7.04 -6.65 -15.95
C ASN A 85 6.53 -5.22 -16.15
N ILE A 86 5.52 -4.82 -15.35
CA ILE A 86 4.92 -3.49 -15.42
C ILE A 86 5.63 -2.58 -14.43
N VAL A 87 6.17 -1.49 -14.94
CA VAL A 87 6.92 -0.46 -14.23
C VAL A 87 6.12 0.83 -14.23
N ASP A 88 5.98 1.47 -13.08
CA ASP A 88 5.36 2.79 -12.97
C ASP A 88 6.36 3.87 -13.44
N GLY A 89 6.05 4.51 -14.57
CA GLY A 89 6.87 5.57 -15.17
C GLY A 89 7.01 6.81 -14.29
N THR A 90 6.10 7.05 -13.36
CA THR A 90 6.16 8.18 -12.41
C THR A 90 7.11 7.90 -11.24
N ASN A 91 7.38 6.60 -10.95
CA ASN A 91 8.22 6.12 -9.85
C ASN A 91 9.20 5.04 -10.31
N MET A 92 10.03 5.38 -11.29
CA MET A 92 10.95 4.44 -11.96
C MET A 92 11.91 3.75 -10.99
N GLU A 93 12.57 4.50 -10.11
CA GLU A 93 13.59 3.98 -9.19
C GLU A 93 13.04 2.85 -8.31
N ARG A 94 11.86 3.05 -7.75
CA ARG A 94 11.22 2.04 -6.91
C ARG A 94 10.75 0.82 -7.70
N SER A 95 10.27 1.05 -8.91
CA SER A 95 9.69 -0.01 -9.75
C SER A 95 10.76 -0.87 -10.41
N LEU A 96 11.91 -0.31 -10.75
CA LEU A 96 13.03 -1.02 -11.37
C LEU A 96 13.73 -2.00 -10.40
N TYR A 97 13.53 -1.87 -9.08
CA TYR A 97 14.11 -2.81 -8.12
C TYR A 97 13.63 -4.25 -8.34
N LEU A 98 12.32 -4.43 -8.54
CA LEU A 98 11.77 -5.73 -8.92
C LEU A 98 12.30 -6.20 -10.28
N THR A 99 12.44 -5.27 -11.24
CA THR A 99 12.98 -5.58 -12.58
C THR A 99 14.37 -6.19 -12.51
N THR A 100 15.28 -5.62 -11.69
CA THR A 100 16.64 -6.17 -11.53
C THR A 100 16.60 -7.60 -11.01
N GLN A 101 15.76 -7.90 -10.05
CA GLN A 101 15.62 -9.26 -9.50
C GLN A 101 15.02 -10.25 -10.51
N LEU A 102 14.04 -9.80 -11.33
CA LEU A 102 13.47 -10.64 -12.40
C LEU A 102 14.52 -10.99 -13.46
N LEU A 103 15.38 -10.04 -13.82
CA LEU A 103 16.48 -10.27 -14.77
C LEU A 103 17.52 -11.25 -14.22
N GLU A 104 17.83 -11.20 -12.92
CA GLU A 104 18.74 -12.14 -12.25
C GLU A 104 18.23 -13.59 -12.28
N LEU A 105 16.90 -13.82 -12.25
CA LEU A 105 16.31 -15.16 -12.34
C LEU A 105 16.56 -15.85 -13.69
N GLY A 106 16.94 -15.08 -14.71
CA GLY A 106 17.23 -15.60 -16.02
C GLY A 106 16.03 -16.01 -16.84
N LEU A 107 14.90 -15.42 -16.59
CA LEU A 107 13.72 -15.54 -17.41
C LEU A 107 13.75 -14.50 -18.53
N PRO A 108 13.11 -14.74 -19.68
CA PRO A 108 12.86 -13.71 -20.67
C PRO A 108 11.94 -12.63 -20.09
N VAL A 109 12.46 -11.40 -19.91
CA VAL A 109 11.70 -10.28 -19.35
C VAL A 109 11.46 -9.22 -20.40
N VAL A 110 10.25 -8.71 -20.48
CA VAL A 110 9.88 -7.49 -21.20
C VAL A 110 9.37 -6.47 -20.20
N VAL A 111 9.91 -5.27 -20.23
CA VAL A 111 9.52 -4.19 -19.34
C VAL A 111 8.50 -3.29 -20.04
N ALA A 112 7.33 -3.12 -19.42
CA ALA A 112 6.29 -2.22 -19.87
C ALA A 112 6.22 -1.00 -18.94
N VAL A 113 6.72 0.15 -19.39
CA VAL A 113 6.67 1.40 -18.64
C VAL A 113 5.28 2.01 -18.78
N ASN A 114 4.47 1.86 -17.73
CA ASN A 114 3.09 2.32 -17.69
C ASN A 114 2.97 3.75 -17.14
N MET A 115 1.78 4.33 -17.26
CA MET A 115 1.48 5.71 -16.83
C MET A 115 2.25 6.78 -17.63
N MET A 116 2.67 6.48 -18.86
CA MET A 116 3.37 7.44 -19.71
C MET A 116 2.56 8.71 -19.99
N ASP A 117 1.23 8.62 -19.97
CA ASP A 117 0.36 9.78 -20.07
C ASP A 117 0.44 10.72 -18.85
N LEU A 118 0.78 10.21 -17.68
CA LEU A 118 1.03 11.02 -16.48
C LEU A 118 2.44 11.63 -16.54
N VAL A 119 3.44 10.87 -17.00
CA VAL A 119 4.80 11.37 -17.22
C VAL A 119 4.80 12.53 -18.21
N GLU A 120 4.09 12.37 -19.34
CA GLU A 120 3.93 13.43 -20.37
C GLU A 120 3.22 14.67 -19.78
N LYS A 121 2.16 14.50 -18.97
CA LYS A 121 1.47 15.61 -18.31
C LYS A 121 2.34 16.38 -17.32
N GLN A 122 3.25 15.68 -16.64
CA GLN A 122 4.23 16.29 -15.74
C GLN A 122 5.42 16.92 -16.46
N GLY A 123 5.42 16.87 -17.81
CA GLY A 123 6.51 17.41 -18.64
C GLY A 123 7.79 16.58 -18.57
N GLY A 124 7.73 15.37 -18.02
CA GLY A 124 8.83 14.41 -18.00
C GLY A 124 8.97 13.68 -19.33
N ARG A 125 10.16 13.11 -19.56
CA ARG A 125 10.45 12.23 -20.69
C ARG A 125 11.29 11.05 -20.24
N ILE A 126 10.98 9.86 -20.77
CA ILE A 126 11.75 8.64 -20.50
C ILE A 126 12.33 8.16 -21.83
N ASP A 127 13.64 7.97 -21.87
CA ASP A 127 14.32 7.35 -23.01
C ASP A 127 14.17 5.83 -22.92
N ILE A 128 13.11 5.33 -23.56
CA ILE A 128 12.75 3.89 -23.57
C ILE A 128 13.85 3.04 -24.20
N LYS A 129 14.51 3.57 -25.26
CA LYS A 129 15.56 2.84 -25.96
C LYS A 129 16.82 2.74 -25.11
N GLY A 130 17.26 3.85 -24.54
CA GLY A 130 18.40 3.87 -23.61
C GLY A 130 18.14 3.03 -22.36
N LEU A 131 16.90 3.00 -21.86
CA LEU A 131 16.51 2.15 -20.76
C LEU A 131 16.62 0.65 -21.11
N GLY A 132 16.16 0.26 -22.31
CA GLY A 132 16.27 -1.12 -22.80
C GLY A 132 17.72 -1.56 -22.99
N GLU A 133 18.57 -0.71 -23.54
CA GLU A 133 20.01 -0.97 -23.68
C GLU A 133 20.70 -1.13 -22.31
N ALA A 134 20.34 -0.31 -21.33
CA ALA A 134 20.93 -0.37 -20.00
C ALA A 134 20.47 -1.58 -19.18
N LEU A 135 19.21 -2.00 -19.34
CA LEU A 135 18.65 -3.17 -18.67
C LEU A 135 18.99 -4.49 -19.38
N GLY A 136 19.37 -4.43 -20.65
CA GLY A 136 19.62 -5.62 -21.49
C GLY A 136 18.36 -6.41 -21.84
N CYS A 137 17.19 -5.77 -21.85
CA CYS A 137 15.91 -6.38 -22.18
C CYS A 137 14.99 -5.43 -22.98
N PRO A 138 14.01 -5.96 -23.75
CA PRO A 138 13.05 -5.13 -24.45
C PRO A 138 12.23 -4.27 -23.47
N VAL A 139 12.07 -2.97 -23.81
CA VAL A 139 11.26 -2.02 -23.07
C VAL A 139 10.24 -1.38 -24.00
N VAL A 140 9.01 -1.17 -23.52
CA VAL A 140 7.91 -0.58 -24.29
C VAL A 140 7.17 0.48 -23.45
N GLU A 141 6.73 1.53 -24.13
CA GLU A 141 5.83 2.54 -23.52
C GLU A 141 4.41 2.00 -23.41
N LEU A 142 3.77 2.27 -22.29
CA LEU A 142 2.41 1.83 -22.04
C LEU A 142 1.57 2.92 -21.35
N SER A 143 0.31 3.00 -21.72
CA SER A 143 -0.76 3.59 -20.91
C SER A 143 -1.93 2.61 -20.90
N ALA A 144 -1.97 1.76 -19.87
CA ALA A 144 -3.00 0.73 -19.73
C ALA A 144 -4.41 1.35 -19.66
N LEU A 145 -4.55 2.52 -19.03
CA LEU A 145 -5.83 3.24 -18.92
C LEU A 145 -6.32 3.74 -20.29
N LYS A 146 -5.42 4.15 -21.17
CA LYS A 146 -5.75 4.65 -22.52
C LYS A 146 -5.63 3.60 -23.60
N ASN A 147 -5.35 2.35 -23.25
CA ASN A 147 -5.09 1.24 -24.18
C ASN A 147 -3.98 1.53 -25.23
N ARG A 148 -2.97 2.34 -24.86
CA ARG A 148 -1.84 2.70 -25.74
C ARG A 148 -0.67 1.76 -25.47
N GLY A 149 -0.01 1.23 -26.51
CA GLY A 149 1.19 0.39 -26.40
C GLY A 149 0.94 -1.08 -26.06
N ILE A 150 -0.31 -1.51 -25.83
CA ILE A 150 -0.64 -2.89 -25.39
C ILE A 150 -0.28 -3.91 -26.47
N GLU A 151 -0.58 -3.66 -27.73
CA GLU A 151 -0.30 -4.57 -28.86
C GLU A 151 1.21 -4.77 -29.06
N GLU A 152 1.98 -3.69 -28.89
CA GLU A 152 3.45 -3.74 -28.95
C GLU A 152 4.02 -4.56 -27.80
N ALA A 153 3.52 -4.35 -26.57
CA ALA A 153 3.91 -5.14 -25.39
C ALA A 153 3.63 -6.63 -25.59
N VAL A 154 2.46 -6.97 -26.15
CA VAL A 154 2.09 -8.36 -26.49
C VAL A 154 3.04 -8.94 -27.54
N THR A 155 3.36 -8.17 -28.56
CA THR A 155 4.24 -8.63 -29.63
C THR A 155 5.65 -8.91 -29.10
N LEU A 156 6.18 -8.00 -28.26
CA LEU A 156 7.52 -8.15 -27.67
C LEU A 156 7.57 -9.32 -26.68
N VAL A 157 6.57 -9.49 -25.81
CA VAL A 157 6.57 -10.59 -24.84
C VAL A 157 6.41 -11.96 -25.52
N LEU A 158 5.65 -12.05 -26.60
CA LEU A 158 5.53 -13.29 -27.39
C LEU A 158 6.82 -13.58 -28.17
N ALA A 159 7.51 -12.57 -28.65
CA ALA A 159 8.83 -12.74 -29.27
C ALA A 159 9.86 -13.20 -28.24
N ALA A 160 9.86 -12.62 -27.04
CA ALA A 160 10.72 -13.04 -25.94
C ALA A 160 10.45 -14.48 -25.47
N ALA A 161 9.18 -14.89 -25.40
CA ALA A 161 8.79 -16.26 -25.03
C ALA A 161 9.24 -17.34 -26.04
N ARG A 162 9.47 -16.96 -27.29
CA ARG A 162 9.91 -17.86 -28.37
C ARG A 162 11.40 -17.74 -28.70
N GLY A 163 12.01 -16.67 -28.19
CA GLY A 163 13.41 -16.37 -28.46
C GLY A 163 14.38 -17.12 -27.55
N PRO A 164 15.69 -17.02 -27.81
CA PRO A 164 16.69 -17.54 -26.91
C PRO A 164 16.67 -16.73 -25.59
N VAL A 165 16.96 -17.41 -24.48
CA VAL A 165 17.10 -16.75 -23.18
C VAL A 165 18.22 -15.70 -23.25
N PRO A 166 17.99 -14.46 -22.78
CA PRO A 166 19.01 -13.41 -22.84
C PRO A 166 20.30 -13.82 -22.14
N GLN A 167 21.44 -13.67 -22.81
CA GLN A 167 22.75 -14.02 -22.26
C GLN A 167 23.37 -12.90 -21.41
N SER A 168 22.97 -11.66 -21.66
CA SER A 168 23.45 -10.49 -20.90
C SER A 168 22.47 -10.17 -19.78
N ARG A 169 22.95 -10.29 -18.55
CA ARG A 169 22.15 -10.02 -17.32
C ARG A 169 22.96 -9.08 -16.42
N PRO A 170 22.34 -8.08 -15.82
CA PRO A 170 22.96 -7.38 -14.74
C PRO A 170 23.19 -8.37 -13.58
N THR A 171 24.44 -8.50 -13.14
CA THR A 171 24.81 -9.31 -11.98
C THR A 171 25.31 -8.37 -10.89
N PHE A 172 24.69 -8.48 -9.71
CA PHE A 172 25.04 -7.68 -8.54
C PHE A 172 25.80 -8.57 -7.56
N GLN A 173 26.99 -9.04 -7.99
CA GLN A 173 27.88 -9.79 -7.10
C GLN A 173 28.66 -8.79 -6.27
N VAL A 174 28.39 -8.82 -4.96
CA VAL A 174 29.22 -8.12 -3.98
C VAL A 174 30.31 -9.10 -3.55
N ASP A 175 31.55 -8.66 -3.58
CA ASP A 175 32.69 -9.45 -3.10
C ASP A 175 32.58 -9.57 -1.57
N GLU A 176 32.31 -10.78 -1.06
CA GLU A 176 32.21 -11.03 0.39
C GLU A 176 33.49 -10.60 1.14
N ALA A 177 34.63 -10.60 0.46
CA ALA A 177 35.90 -10.15 1.03
C ALA A 177 36.00 -8.62 1.20
N ALA A 178 35.09 -7.86 0.57
CA ALA A 178 35.03 -6.40 0.64
C ALA A 178 34.01 -5.88 1.67
N LEU A 179 33.26 -6.78 2.34
CA LEU A 179 32.30 -6.42 3.37
C LEU A 179 33.04 -6.02 4.67
N GLU A 180 32.68 -4.89 5.26
CA GLU A 180 33.16 -4.51 6.59
C GLU A 180 32.54 -5.42 7.67
N GLU A 181 33.23 -5.60 8.81
CA GLU A 181 32.73 -6.40 9.94
C GLU A 181 31.38 -5.85 10.43
N GLY A 182 30.29 -6.58 10.12
CA GLY A 182 28.92 -6.22 10.51
C GLY A 182 27.97 -5.91 9.36
N ASP A 183 28.46 -5.85 8.11
CA ASP A 183 27.62 -5.71 6.93
C ASP A 183 27.00 -7.04 6.51
N ASP A 184 25.68 -7.02 6.28
CA ASP A 184 24.95 -8.17 5.74
C ASP A 184 25.04 -8.17 4.22
N LEU A 185 25.39 -9.30 3.62
CA LEU A 185 25.48 -9.50 2.17
C LEU A 185 24.20 -9.08 1.43
N GLU A 186 23.05 -9.30 2.04
CA GLU A 186 21.76 -8.90 1.49
C GLU A 186 21.64 -7.38 1.40
N SER A 187 22.07 -6.66 2.43
CA SER A 187 22.08 -5.20 2.46
C SER A 187 23.04 -4.60 1.43
N ALA A 188 24.23 -5.16 1.29
CA ALA A 188 25.22 -4.72 0.32
C ALA A 188 24.75 -4.98 -1.12
N THR A 189 24.13 -6.13 -1.39
CA THR A 189 23.54 -6.45 -2.69
C THR A 189 22.36 -5.51 -3.02
N ALA A 190 21.54 -5.17 -2.02
CA ALA A 190 20.48 -4.20 -2.20
C ALA A 190 21.01 -2.80 -2.55
N ALA A 191 22.06 -2.35 -1.87
CA ALA A 191 22.74 -1.09 -2.17
C ALA A 191 23.27 -1.06 -3.61
N ALA A 192 23.96 -2.11 -4.05
CA ALA A 192 24.48 -2.22 -5.41
C ALA A 192 23.37 -2.16 -6.48
N ARG A 193 22.19 -2.77 -6.21
CA ARG A 193 21.02 -2.64 -7.10
C ARG A 193 20.51 -1.21 -7.17
N TYR A 194 20.42 -0.52 -6.01
CA TYR A 194 19.97 0.88 -5.99
C TYR A 194 20.94 1.81 -6.72
N ASP A 195 22.25 1.64 -6.56
CA ASP A 195 23.25 2.43 -7.28
C ASP A 195 23.15 2.23 -8.80
N PHE A 196 22.96 0.99 -9.24
CA PHE A 196 22.72 0.66 -10.65
C PHE A 196 21.45 1.34 -11.18
N ILE A 197 20.35 1.24 -10.45
CA ILE A 197 19.06 1.85 -10.81
C ILE A 197 19.20 3.38 -10.90
N GLN A 198 19.83 4.02 -9.91
CA GLN A 198 20.09 5.46 -9.94
C GLN A 198 20.95 5.86 -11.15
N GLY A 199 21.98 5.07 -11.46
CA GLY A 199 22.83 5.31 -12.63
C GLY A 199 22.06 5.24 -13.96
N ILE A 200 21.07 4.34 -14.06
CA ILE A 200 20.20 4.22 -15.25
C ILE A 200 19.21 5.37 -15.29
N THR A 201 18.47 5.59 -14.21
CA THR A 201 17.40 6.61 -14.18
C THR A 201 17.95 8.02 -14.39
N ALA A 202 19.13 8.31 -13.86
CA ALA A 202 19.80 9.60 -14.09
C ALA A 202 20.12 9.86 -15.58
N ARG A 203 20.30 8.83 -16.40
CA ARG A 203 20.61 8.94 -17.84
C ARG A 203 19.37 8.86 -18.72
N THR A 204 18.34 8.13 -18.31
CA THR A 204 17.18 7.79 -19.15
C THR A 204 15.90 8.52 -18.77
N VAL A 205 15.83 9.14 -17.59
CA VAL A 205 14.64 9.84 -17.11
C VAL A 205 14.90 11.34 -17.01
N GLU A 206 14.34 12.11 -17.93
CA GLU A 206 14.35 13.56 -17.88
C GLU A 206 13.10 14.05 -17.12
N LYS A 207 13.30 14.51 -15.89
CA LYS A 207 12.25 15.23 -15.14
C LYS A 207 12.33 16.72 -15.53
N ARG A 208 11.46 17.18 -16.43
CA ARG A 208 11.31 18.63 -16.69
C ARG A 208 10.65 19.24 -15.45
N GLY A 209 11.39 20.03 -14.72
CA GLY A 209 10.92 20.70 -13.52
C GLY A 209 11.74 20.41 -12.26
N ALA A 210 12.96 19.91 -12.39
CA ALA A 210 13.90 19.82 -11.25
C ALA A 210 14.20 21.18 -10.57
N GLY A 211 13.59 22.29 -11.06
CA GLY A 211 13.67 23.62 -10.49
C GLY A 211 12.42 24.08 -9.75
N GLU A 212 11.25 23.48 -9.98
CA GLU A 212 10.05 23.76 -9.23
C GLU A 212 9.62 22.51 -8.49
N LEU A 213 10.09 22.35 -7.25
CA LEU A 213 9.55 21.37 -6.30
C LEU A 213 8.03 21.52 -6.30
N SER A 214 7.31 20.43 -6.57
CA SER A 214 5.85 20.44 -6.43
C SER A 214 5.51 20.89 -5.01
N LEU A 215 4.33 21.46 -4.81
CA LEU A 215 3.90 21.86 -3.46
C LEU A 215 3.96 20.66 -2.50
N SER A 216 3.71 19.46 -3.00
CA SER A 216 3.85 18.20 -2.29
C SER A 216 5.30 17.92 -1.89
N ASP A 217 6.27 18.12 -2.80
CA ASP A 217 7.69 17.87 -2.51
C ASP A 217 8.25 18.88 -1.49
N ARG A 218 7.78 20.13 -1.53
CA ARG A 218 8.14 21.15 -0.52
C ARG A 218 7.57 20.80 0.86
N ILE A 219 6.31 20.35 0.89
CA ILE A 219 5.69 19.86 2.14
C ILE A 219 6.46 18.64 2.64
N ASP A 220 6.83 17.73 1.76
CA ASP A 220 7.60 16.54 2.12
C ASP A 220 8.96 16.87 2.70
N GLN A 221 9.71 17.80 2.10
CA GLN A 221 11.00 18.23 2.62
C GLN A 221 10.90 18.83 4.04
N VAL A 222 9.81 19.54 4.34
CA VAL A 222 9.58 20.12 5.68
C VAL A 222 9.12 19.04 6.65
N VAL A 223 8.17 18.21 6.26
CA VAL A 223 7.55 17.18 7.11
C VAL A 223 8.51 16.02 7.39
N THR A 224 9.39 15.68 6.45
CA THR A 224 10.40 14.61 6.63
C THR A 224 11.75 15.13 7.14
N ASN A 225 11.88 16.42 7.41
CA ASN A 225 13.12 16.99 7.95
C ASN A 225 13.44 16.36 9.30
N ARG A 226 14.67 15.85 9.44
CA ARG A 226 15.13 15.11 10.62
C ARG A 226 14.88 15.78 11.98
N LEU A 227 14.91 17.12 12.03
CA LEU A 227 14.72 17.91 13.26
C LEU A 227 13.27 18.38 13.44
N LEU A 228 12.57 18.68 12.32
CA LEU A 228 11.23 19.25 12.35
C LEU A 228 10.12 18.19 12.33
N ALA A 229 10.40 16.98 11.87
CA ALA A 229 9.41 15.92 11.71
C ALA A 229 8.71 15.56 13.02
N LEU A 230 9.45 15.41 14.12
CA LEU A 230 8.88 15.06 15.42
C LEU A 230 8.03 16.21 16.02
N PRO A 231 8.48 17.47 16.06
CA PRO A 231 7.64 18.60 16.47
C PRO A 231 6.39 18.78 15.61
N ILE A 232 6.50 18.65 14.28
CA ILE A 232 5.36 18.74 13.37
C ILE A 232 4.36 17.60 13.65
N PHE A 233 4.85 16.38 13.84
CA PHE A 233 4.01 15.25 14.19
C PHE A 233 3.23 15.50 15.48
N VAL A 234 3.91 15.95 16.55
CA VAL A 234 3.26 16.30 17.82
C VAL A 234 2.21 17.41 17.60
N GLY A 235 2.53 18.43 16.82
CA GLY A 235 1.60 19.52 16.49
C GLY A 235 0.36 19.02 15.74
N VAL A 236 0.52 18.18 14.71
CA VAL A 236 -0.59 17.58 13.96
C VAL A 236 -1.45 16.70 14.87
N MET A 237 -0.85 15.88 15.73
CA MET A 237 -1.59 15.04 16.67
C MET A 237 -2.33 15.85 17.72
N LEU A 238 -1.72 16.90 18.27
CA LEU A 238 -2.42 17.82 19.18
C LEU A 238 -3.62 18.50 18.49
N LEU A 239 -3.50 18.85 17.22
CA LEU A 239 -4.60 19.41 16.44
C LEU A 239 -5.72 18.38 16.24
N VAL A 240 -5.39 17.15 15.85
CA VAL A 240 -6.37 16.06 15.64
C VAL A 240 -7.11 15.75 16.94
N TYR A 241 -6.36 15.53 18.04
CA TYR A 241 -6.98 15.27 19.35
C TYR A 241 -7.72 16.50 19.88
N GLY A 242 -7.23 17.70 19.63
CA GLY A 242 -7.91 18.95 20.00
C GLY A 242 -9.26 19.11 19.32
N ILE A 243 -9.37 18.78 18.03
CA ILE A 243 -10.64 18.79 17.28
C ILE A 243 -11.55 17.65 17.72
N ALA A 244 -11.01 16.45 17.94
CA ALA A 244 -11.81 15.29 18.29
C ALA A 244 -12.26 15.28 19.75
N MET A 245 -11.36 15.59 20.69
CA MET A 245 -11.55 15.38 22.14
C MET A 245 -11.32 16.64 23.00
N GLY A 246 -10.82 17.72 22.39
CA GLY A 246 -10.43 18.92 23.14
C GLY A 246 -11.62 19.62 23.80
N GLY A 247 -11.39 20.22 24.98
CA GLY A 247 -12.36 21.09 25.63
C GLY A 247 -12.41 22.52 25.04
N TRP A 248 -11.83 22.74 23.86
CA TRP A 248 -11.84 24.04 23.17
C TRP A 248 -13.13 24.24 22.39
N SER A 249 -13.50 25.49 22.18
CA SER A 249 -14.70 25.88 21.41
C SER A 249 -14.71 25.37 19.95
N ILE A 250 -13.60 24.83 19.46
CA ILE A 250 -13.43 24.28 18.12
C ILE A 250 -13.57 22.73 18.11
N SER A 251 -13.80 22.10 19.24
CA SER A 251 -13.90 20.65 19.35
C SER A 251 -15.24 20.13 18.82
N VAL A 252 -15.24 19.74 17.54
CA VAL A 252 -16.41 19.19 16.85
C VAL A 252 -16.86 17.87 17.48
N GLY A 253 -15.91 17.01 17.87
CA GLY A 253 -16.22 15.73 18.49
C GLY A 253 -16.90 15.89 19.84
N THR A 254 -16.38 16.77 20.71
CA THR A 254 -16.98 17.07 22.02
C THR A 254 -18.37 17.70 21.88
N ALA A 255 -18.52 18.66 20.95
CA ALA A 255 -19.82 19.29 20.70
C ALA A 255 -20.87 18.27 20.22
N ALA A 256 -20.50 17.37 19.31
CA ALA A 256 -21.39 16.30 18.84
C ALA A 256 -21.74 15.29 19.92
N THR A 257 -20.78 14.94 20.80
CA THR A 257 -20.99 14.08 21.96
C THR A 257 -21.93 14.71 22.99
N ASN A 258 -21.73 15.98 23.32
CA ASN A 258 -22.62 16.71 24.23
C ASN A 258 -24.03 16.78 23.65
N TRP A 259 -24.17 17.12 22.36
CA TRP A 259 -25.47 17.09 21.71
C TRP A 259 -26.14 15.70 21.78
N ALA A 260 -25.39 14.62 21.51
CA ALA A 260 -25.90 13.27 21.57
C ALA A 260 -26.35 12.89 22.99
N ASN A 261 -25.52 13.21 24.00
CA ASN A 261 -25.83 12.90 25.39
C ASN A 261 -26.97 13.75 25.95
N ASP A 262 -26.97 15.07 25.70
CA ASP A 262 -27.93 15.99 26.31
C ASP A 262 -29.28 15.97 25.57
N THR A 263 -29.27 15.84 24.23
CA THR A 263 -30.48 15.96 23.45
C THR A 263 -31.02 14.60 23.01
N LEU A 264 -30.19 13.74 22.39
CA LEU A 264 -30.65 12.47 21.83
C LEU A 264 -30.95 11.45 22.95
N PHE A 265 -29.96 11.17 23.79
CA PHE A 265 -30.07 10.17 24.87
C PHE A 265 -30.57 10.75 26.20
N GLY A 266 -30.46 12.07 26.40
CA GLY A 266 -30.99 12.73 27.60
C GLY A 266 -32.47 13.11 27.51
N VAL A 267 -32.99 13.36 26.28
CA VAL A 267 -34.37 13.84 26.10
C VAL A 267 -35.17 12.95 25.16
N TRP A 268 -34.74 12.79 23.91
CA TRP A 268 -35.58 12.19 22.87
C TRP A 268 -35.79 10.68 23.08
N VAL A 269 -34.75 9.91 23.36
CA VAL A 269 -34.85 8.47 23.56
C VAL A 269 -35.61 8.16 24.82
N PRO A 270 -35.34 8.74 26.01
CA PRO A 270 -36.16 8.56 27.21
C PRO A 270 -37.63 8.89 27.01
N ALA A 271 -37.96 10.04 26.38
CA ALA A 271 -39.34 10.46 26.13
C ALA A 271 -40.10 9.47 25.22
N LEU A 272 -39.39 8.87 24.23
CA LEU A 272 -39.98 7.84 23.38
C LEU A 272 -40.29 6.57 24.19
N PHE A 273 -39.40 6.11 25.05
CA PHE A 273 -39.62 4.97 25.91
C PHE A 273 -40.69 5.23 26.98
N ASP A 274 -40.76 6.46 27.54
CA ASP A 274 -41.85 6.86 28.46
C ASP A 274 -43.21 6.75 27.78
N THR A 275 -43.33 7.23 26.56
CA THR A 275 -44.57 7.12 25.78
C THR A 275 -44.96 5.67 25.53
N VAL A 276 -44.02 4.81 25.20
CA VAL A 276 -44.24 3.37 24.98
C VAL A 276 -44.64 2.67 26.28
N LEU A 277 -43.94 2.91 27.38
CA LEU A 277 -44.20 2.30 28.67
C LEU A 277 -45.54 2.73 29.25
N SER A 278 -45.91 4.00 29.11
CA SER A 278 -47.23 4.50 29.56
C SER A 278 -48.36 3.89 28.75
N THR A 279 -48.22 3.68 27.44
CA THR A 279 -49.24 3.00 26.61
C THR A 279 -49.37 1.54 26.95
N LEU A 280 -48.33 0.88 27.44
CA LEU A 280 -48.33 -0.48 27.93
C LEU A 280 -48.86 -0.60 29.37
N GLY A 281 -49.18 0.52 30.04
CA GLY A 281 -49.72 0.53 31.40
C GLY A 281 -48.68 0.27 32.50
N VAL A 282 -47.38 0.42 32.21
CA VAL A 282 -46.29 0.31 33.17
C VAL A 282 -46.16 1.63 33.92
N GLY A 283 -46.49 1.66 35.21
CA GLY A 283 -46.35 2.86 36.03
C GLY A 283 -44.90 3.23 36.30
N GLU A 284 -44.62 4.52 36.49
CA GLU A 284 -43.27 5.05 36.77
C GLU A 284 -42.62 4.48 38.06
N GLU A 285 -43.43 4.04 39.04
CA GLU A 285 -42.98 3.42 40.28
C GLU A 285 -42.66 1.91 40.12
N SER A 286 -42.89 1.34 38.94
CA SER A 286 -42.62 -0.08 38.70
C SER A 286 -41.13 -0.36 38.57
N TRP A 287 -40.66 -1.45 39.17
CA TRP A 287 -39.27 -1.91 38.98
C TRP A 287 -38.91 -2.12 37.49
N ALA A 288 -39.88 -2.49 36.66
CA ALA A 288 -39.70 -2.68 35.21
C ALA A 288 -39.45 -1.37 34.51
N TYR A 289 -40.05 -0.26 34.95
CA TYR A 289 -39.77 1.08 34.42
C TYR A 289 -38.31 1.49 34.70
N GLY A 290 -37.86 1.36 35.96
CA GLY A 290 -36.49 1.65 36.35
C GLY A 290 -35.46 0.81 35.60
N LEU A 291 -35.72 -0.49 35.42
CA LEU A 291 -34.85 -1.39 34.66
C LEU A 291 -34.70 -0.95 33.19
N ILE A 292 -35.79 -0.55 32.54
CA ILE A 292 -35.79 -0.16 31.14
C ILE A 292 -35.16 1.24 31.00
N GLN A 293 -35.63 2.20 31.77
CA GLN A 293 -35.27 3.60 31.62
C GLN A 293 -33.84 3.91 32.13
N GLU A 294 -33.49 3.48 33.33
CA GLU A 294 -32.18 3.74 33.90
C GLU A 294 -31.17 2.65 33.50
N GLY A 295 -31.57 1.38 33.46
CA GLY A 295 -30.67 0.28 33.14
C GLY A 295 -30.36 0.22 31.65
N ILE A 296 -31.38 0.04 30.80
CA ILE A 296 -31.17 -0.17 29.36
C ILE A 296 -30.95 1.16 28.63
N VAL A 297 -31.87 2.10 28.75
CA VAL A 297 -31.80 3.36 28.02
C VAL A 297 -30.60 4.20 28.49
N GLY A 298 -30.43 4.36 29.79
CA GLY A 298 -29.30 5.09 30.37
C GLY A 298 -27.96 4.40 30.11
N GLY A 299 -27.89 3.06 30.27
CA GLY A 299 -26.68 2.28 30.02
C GLY A 299 -26.26 2.29 28.54
N VAL A 300 -27.19 2.03 27.64
CA VAL A 300 -26.92 2.08 26.19
C VAL A 300 -26.60 3.52 25.74
N GLY A 301 -27.35 4.51 26.26
CA GLY A 301 -27.13 5.91 25.95
C GLY A 301 -25.74 6.40 26.33
N SER A 302 -25.23 6.00 27.49
CA SER A 302 -23.88 6.39 27.94
C SER A 302 -22.78 5.82 27.02
N VAL A 303 -22.96 4.60 26.50
CA VAL A 303 -22.00 4.00 25.55
C VAL A 303 -22.11 4.65 24.16
N LEU A 304 -23.32 4.80 23.64
CA LEU A 304 -23.54 5.40 22.32
C LEU A 304 -23.22 6.88 22.28
N GLY A 305 -23.27 7.56 23.41
CA GLY A 305 -22.89 8.97 23.56
C GLY A 305 -21.44 9.27 23.19
N PHE A 306 -20.51 8.30 23.29
CA PHE A 306 -19.12 8.46 22.85
C PHE A 306 -18.89 8.25 21.35
N VAL A 307 -19.85 7.63 20.66
CA VAL A 307 -19.69 7.29 19.24
C VAL A 307 -19.39 8.50 18.36
N PRO A 308 -20.05 9.67 18.49
CA PRO A 308 -19.77 10.83 17.67
C PRO A 308 -18.31 11.31 17.78
N GLN A 309 -17.77 11.31 18.99
CA GLN A 309 -16.37 11.70 19.24
C GLN A 309 -15.38 10.74 18.60
N LEU A 310 -15.61 9.44 18.71
CA LEU A 310 -14.80 8.41 18.08
C LEU A 310 -14.88 8.52 16.55
N LEU A 311 -16.05 8.78 15.99
CA LEU A 311 -16.26 8.93 14.56
C LEU A 311 -15.44 10.09 14.00
N VAL A 312 -15.47 11.25 14.67
CA VAL A 312 -14.64 12.42 14.29
C VAL A 312 -13.16 12.08 14.35
N LEU A 313 -12.71 11.39 15.41
CA LEU A 313 -11.32 10.99 15.55
C LEU A 313 -10.88 10.07 14.41
N PHE A 314 -11.63 8.99 14.13
CA PHE A 314 -11.29 8.05 13.07
C PHE A 314 -11.36 8.69 11.68
N LEU A 315 -12.30 9.59 11.45
CA LEU A 315 -12.38 10.33 10.19
C LEU A 315 -11.13 11.17 9.96
N LEU A 316 -10.65 11.89 10.98
CA LEU A 316 -9.43 12.68 10.89
C LEU A 316 -8.19 11.80 10.69
N LEU A 317 -8.10 10.65 11.37
CA LEU A 317 -7.01 9.69 11.18
C LEU A 317 -7.04 9.09 9.77
N ALA A 318 -8.21 8.73 9.23
CA ALA A 318 -8.36 8.25 7.85
C ALA A 318 -7.91 9.29 6.82
N VAL A 319 -8.26 10.57 7.02
CA VAL A 319 -7.77 11.66 6.15
C VAL A 319 -6.23 11.76 6.19
N LEU A 320 -5.61 11.62 7.36
CA LEU A 320 -4.14 11.63 7.47
C LEU A 320 -3.50 10.42 6.79
N GLU A 321 -4.17 9.28 6.82
CA GLU A 321 -3.74 8.06 6.13
C GLU A 321 -3.85 8.21 4.61
N ASP A 322 -4.97 8.69 4.10
CA ASP A 322 -5.21 8.90 2.65
C ASP A 322 -4.24 9.91 2.03
N VAL A 323 -3.90 10.98 2.77
CA VAL A 323 -2.88 11.96 2.35
C VAL A 323 -1.47 11.35 2.37
N GLY A 324 -1.29 10.14 2.92
CA GLY A 324 -0.01 9.45 3.03
C GLY A 324 0.89 10.00 4.15
N TYR A 325 0.35 10.82 5.05
CA TYR A 325 1.10 11.38 6.19
C TYR A 325 1.58 10.29 7.14
N MET A 326 0.73 9.29 7.41
CA MET A 326 1.05 8.17 8.31
C MET A 326 2.26 7.34 7.83
N ALA A 327 2.37 7.09 6.52
CA ALA A 327 3.51 6.36 5.95
C ALA A 327 4.83 7.13 6.13
N ARG A 328 4.80 8.46 5.97
CA ARG A 328 5.96 9.34 6.17
C ARG A 328 6.43 9.35 7.63
N VAL A 329 5.48 9.47 8.55
CA VAL A 329 5.79 9.44 10.00
C VAL A 329 6.32 8.07 10.41
N ALA A 330 5.72 6.97 9.92
CA ALA A 330 6.21 5.62 10.19
C ALA A 330 7.67 5.44 9.76
N PHE A 331 8.06 5.97 8.59
CA PHE A 331 9.45 5.95 8.10
C PHE A 331 10.42 6.71 9.04
N ILE A 332 10.00 7.88 9.55
CA ILE A 332 10.82 8.66 10.47
C ILE A 332 10.95 7.95 11.83
N MET A 333 9.83 7.41 12.31
CA MET A 333 9.76 6.69 13.58
C MET A 333 10.47 5.34 13.54
N ASP A 334 10.62 4.71 12.37
CA ASP A 334 11.35 3.45 12.20
C ASP A 334 12.75 3.50 12.81
N ARG A 335 13.48 4.59 12.62
CA ARG A 335 14.81 4.79 13.21
C ARG A 335 14.79 4.80 14.75
N ILE A 336 13.73 5.36 15.34
CA ILE A 336 13.57 5.44 16.79
C ILE A 336 13.17 4.07 17.34
N PHE A 337 12.20 3.43 16.69
CA PHE A 337 11.66 2.15 17.11
C PHE A 337 12.66 0.99 16.96
N ARG A 338 13.55 1.03 15.96
CA ARG A 338 14.64 0.06 15.82
C ARG A 338 15.57 0.02 17.02
N ARG A 339 15.77 1.14 17.73
CA ARG A 339 16.56 1.15 19.00
C ARG A 339 15.90 0.32 20.11
N PHE A 340 14.59 0.11 20.01
CA PHE A 340 13.81 -0.71 20.95
C PHE A 340 13.51 -2.11 20.38
N GLY A 341 14.08 -2.46 19.20
CA GLY A 341 13.88 -3.73 18.54
C GLY A 341 12.49 -3.88 17.88
N LEU A 342 11.80 -2.76 17.60
CA LEU A 342 10.50 -2.70 16.94
C LEU A 342 10.63 -2.15 15.52
N SER A 343 9.78 -2.61 14.60
CA SER A 343 9.67 -2.03 13.27
C SER A 343 8.87 -0.72 13.28
N GLY A 344 9.13 0.17 12.33
CA GLY A 344 8.35 1.43 12.18
C GLY A 344 6.86 1.19 11.91
N LYS A 345 6.48 0.02 11.41
CA LYS A 345 5.08 -0.39 11.23
C LYS A 345 4.33 -0.49 12.57
N SER A 346 5.02 -0.77 13.67
CA SER A 346 4.44 -0.84 15.02
C SER A 346 3.93 0.52 15.53
N PHE A 347 4.41 1.61 14.93
CA PHE A 347 4.02 2.96 15.33
C PHE A 347 2.54 3.25 15.02
N ILE A 348 2.02 2.80 13.88
CA ILE A 348 0.63 3.06 13.45
C ILE A 348 -0.38 2.46 14.44
N PRO A 349 -0.32 1.16 14.82
CA PRO A 349 -1.18 0.61 15.85
C PRO A 349 -1.08 1.31 17.20
N MET A 350 0.14 1.68 17.63
CA MET A 350 0.33 2.41 18.87
C MET A 350 -0.35 3.78 18.84
N LEU A 351 -0.26 4.48 17.71
CA LEU A 351 -0.91 5.77 17.53
C LEU A 351 -2.43 5.66 17.54
N VAL A 352 -3.01 4.66 16.86
CA VAL A 352 -4.44 4.39 16.88
C VAL A 352 -4.89 4.04 18.31
N ALA A 353 -4.08 3.28 19.06
CA ALA A 353 -4.37 2.89 20.44
C ALA A 353 -4.42 4.07 21.41
N THR A 354 -3.77 5.20 21.12
CA THR A 354 -3.90 6.43 21.94
C THR A 354 -5.31 7.01 21.90
N GLY A 355 -6.06 6.78 20.85
CA GLY A 355 -7.48 7.16 20.74
C GLY A 355 -8.44 6.09 21.27
N CYS A 356 -8.23 4.86 20.88
CA CYS A 356 -9.02 3.72 21.35
C CYS A 356 -8.19 2.42 21.28
N GLY A 357 -8.07 1.71 22.41
CA GLY A 357 -7.27 0.49 22.53
C GLY A 357 -7.75 -0.64 21.61
N VAL A 358 -9.06 -0.80 21.40
CA VAL A 358 -9.62 -1.89 20.58
C VAL A 358 -9.17 -1.79 19.11
N PRO A 359 -9.37 -0.65 18.40
CA PRO A 359 -8.84 -0.48 17.06
C PRO A 359 -7.31 -0.57 16.99
N GLY A 360 -6.59 -0.10 18.00
CA GLY A 360 -5.13 -0.23 18.07
C GLY A 360 -4.68 -1.68 18.07
N ILE A 361 -5.30 -2.52 18.91
CA ILE A 361 -5.05 -3.97 18.93
C ILE A 361 -5.46 -4.62 17.60
N MET A 362 -6.58 -4.22 17.01
CA MET A 362 -6.98 -4.73 15.68
C MET A 362 -5.98 -4.34 14.59
N ALA A 363 -5.48 -3.11 14.60
CA ALA A 363 -4.47 -2.64 13.68
C ALA A 363 -3.12 -3.37 13.86
N SER A 364 -2.79 -3.86 15.05
CA SER A 364 -1.57 -4.64 15.27
C SER A 364 -1.53 -5.95 14.49
N ARG A 365 -2.68 -6.46 14.02
CA ARG A 365 -2.77 -7.67 13.16
C ARG A 365 -2.12 -7.46 11.79
N THR A 366 -1.94 -6.23 11.35
CA THR A 366 -1.22 -5.91 10.10
C THR A 366 0.30 -6.09 10.23
N ILE A 367 0.83 -6.29 11.44
CA ILE A 367 2.23 -6.57 11.69
C ILE A 367 2.49 -8.04 11.43
N GLU A 368 3.34 -8.33 10.46
CA GLU A 368 3.62 -9.68 9.96
C GLU A 368 4.46 -10.50 10.95
N GLN A 369 5.43 -9.86 11.63
CA GLN A 369 6.28 -10.53 12.60
C GLN A 369 5.59 -10.70 13.95
N ASP A 370 5.40 -11.93 14.38
CA ASP A 370 4.75 -12.27 15.67
C ASP A 370 5.44 -11.63 16.88
N ARG A 371 6.78 -11.47 16.82
CA ARG A 371 7.56 -10.83 17.87
C ARG A 371 7.19 -9.35 17.98
N ASP A 372 7.23 -8.63 16.87
CA ASP A 372 6.91 -7.20 16.83
C ASP A 372 5.46 -6.95 17.20
N ARG A 373 4.54 -7.81 16.73
CA ARG A 373 3.12 -7.75 17.07
C ARG A 373 2.89 -7.90 18.57
N LYS A 374 3.52 -8.90 19.22
CA LYS A 374 3.40 -9.11 20.67
C LYS A 374 4.02 -7.98 21.50
N MET A 375 5.07 -7.34 20.98
CA MET A 375 5.68 -6.19 21.65
C MET A 375 4.88 -4.88 21.44
N THR A 376 4.07 -4.81 20.39
CA THR A 376 3.23 -3.64 20.07
C THR A 376 1.92 -3.63 20.85
N ILE A 377 1.38 -4.81 21.19
CA ILE A 377 0.18 -5.00 22.03
C ILE A 377 0.53 -4.79 23.50
#